data_68b13dd9adf83dc92a9c3d56aa0e8b10
#
_entry.id   68b13dd9adf83dc92a9c3d56aa0e8b10
#
_cell.length_a   1.000
_cell.length_b   1.000
_cell.length_c   1.000
_cell.angle_alpha   90.00
_cell.angle_beta   90.00
_cell.angle_gamma   90.00
#
_symmetry.space_group_name_H-M   'P 1'
#
loop_
_entity.id
_entity.type
_entity.pdbx_description
1 polymer ?
#
loop_
_entity_poly.entity_id
_entity_poly.type
_entity_poly.pdbx_seq_one_letter_code
_entity_poly.pdbx_strand_id
1 'polypeptide(L)'
;FRNILLELSKNPAMLYWLDNNENHKGEVNENYGRELLELFSMGVGNYTEDDIKNASRAFTGWTFHQPISLYPWGYYPARFEFNSADHDNDQKIFLGLKGNFNGEDIIDIIIEQEATARFVSRHLCNFFVEDEPQVPAWNIEPPRNPDLVEQLSKVFLDTRGDMKSVLQELFKSDGFKKSVDRPKVKSPTELVVGVLKQVGTYNQMRPGLEKIIDTVSVMGQELLNPPTVEGWHTGSEWIDSGTLSERINFASQEFADV
;
A
#
# COMPACT_ATOMS: atom_id res chain seq x y z
N PHE A 1 9.39 8.63 -3.53
CA PHE A 1 8.04 8.06 -3.68
C PHE A 1 7.67 7.89 -5.16
N ARG A 2 7.99 8.87 -6.01
CA ARG A 2 7.74 8.82 -7.46
C ARG A 2 8.11 7.46 -8.11
N ASN A 3 9.33 7.00 -7.89
CA ASN A 3 9.80 5.74 -8.48
C ASN A 3 9.01 4.53 -7.98
N ILE A 4 8.54 4.56 -6.72
CA ILE A 4 7.69 3.50 -6.17
C ILE A 4 6.37 3.43 -6.93
N LEU A 5 5.68 4.57 -7.11
CA LEU A 5 4.43 4.61 -7.88
C LEU A 5 4.66 4.20 -9.35
N LEU A 6 5.73 4.66 -9.96
CA LEU A 6 6.04 4.34 -11.36
C LEU A 6 6.29 2.84 -11.58
N GLU A 7 7.13 2.23 -10.74
CA GLU A 7 7.41 0.79 -10.82
C GLU A 7 6.18 -0.05 -10.47
N LEU A 8 5.37 0.39 -9.51
CA LEU A 8 4.07 -0.23 -9.20
C LEU A 8 3.14 -0.20 -10.41
N SER A 9 3.00 0.96 -11.07
CA SER A 9 2.17 1.14 -12.27
C SER A 9 2.60 0.28 -13.45
N LYS A 10 3.89 -0.04 -13.53
CA LYS A 10 4.46 -0.90 -14.59
C LYS A 10 4.51 -2.38 -14.21
N ASN A 11 4.15 -2.73 -12.98
CA ASN A 11 4.21 -4.11 -12.53
C ASN A 11 3.10 -4.96 -13.19
N PRO A 12 3.42 -6.05 -13.91
CA PRO A 12 2.42 -6.88 -14.57
C PRO A 12 1.33 -7.43 -13.66
N ALA A 13 1.66 -7.76 -12.40
CA ALA A 13 0.66 -8.22 -11.44
C ALA A 13 -0.32 -7.09 -11.07
N MET A 14 0.15 -5.85 -10.93
CA MET A 14 -0.69 -4.69 -10.65
C MET A 14 -1.58 -4.34 -11.86
N LEU A 15 -1.02 -4.36 -13.06
CA LEU A 15 -1.76 -4.12 -14.31
C LEU A 15 -2.89 -5.13 -14.49
N TYR A 16 -2.64 -6.39 -14.13
CA TYR A 16 -3.64 -7.45 -14.17
C TYR A 16 -4.66 -7.32 -13.03
N TRP A 17 -4.20 -7.07 -11.80
CA TRP A 17 -5.05 -7.02 -10.61
C TRP A 17 -6.09 -5.91 -10.64
N LEU A 18 -5.72 -4.76 -11.22
CA LEU A 18 -6.60 -3.60 -11.36
C LEU A 18 -7.10 -3.38 -12.80
N ASP A 19 -7.06 -4.42 -13.61
CA ASP A 19 -7.62 -4.47 -14.97
C ASP A 19 -7.11 -3.35 -15.89
N ASN A 20 -5.90 -2.81 -15.65
CA ASN A 20 -5.38 -1.76 -16.52
C ASN A 20 -4.98 -2.30 -17.92
N ASN A 21 -4.77 -3.61 -18.06
CA ASN A 21 -4.62 -4.26 -19.36
C ASN A 21 -5.91 -4.22 -20.22
N GLU A 22 -7.06 -3.98 -19.59
CA GLU A 22 -8.37 -3.76 -20.24
C GLU A 22 -8.70 -2.26 -20.36
N ASN A 23 -7.74 -1.36 -20.15
CA ASN A 23 -7.91 0.07 -20.26
C ASN A 23 -7.45 0.56 -21.63
N HIS A 24 -8.41 0.77 -22.56
CA HIS A 24 -8.15 1.04 -23.97
C HIS A 24 -8.51 2.47 -24.37
N LYS A 25 -7.87 2.98 -25.42
CA LYS A 25 -8.28 4.22 -26.04
C LYS A 25 -9.74 4.15 -26.52
N GLY A 26 -10.57 5.03 -25.97
CA GLY A 26 -12.02 5.09 -26.30
C GLY A 26 -12.90 4.15 -25.48
N GLU A 27 -12.32 3.22 -24.73
CA GLU A 27 -12.99 2.34 -23.79
C GLU A 27 -12.20 2.29 -22.48
N VAL A 28 -12.33 3.37 -21.71
CA VAL A 28 -11.50 3.63 -20.52
C VAL A 28 -11.98 2.77 -19.35
N ASN A 29 -11.05 2.02 -18.75
CA ASN A 29 -11.26 1.36 -17.47
C ASN A 29 -10.68 2.26 -16.36
N GLU A 30 -11.53 2.65 -15.41
CA GLU A 30 -11.15 3.61 -14.35
C GLU A 30 -10.57 2.93 -13.09
N ASN A 31 -10.52 1.60 -13.04
CA ASN A 31 -10.17 0.87 -11.84
C ASN A 31 -8.78 1.27 -11.32
N TYR A 32 -7.74 1.12 -12.15
CA TYR A 32 -6.40 1.50 -11.75
C TYR A 32 -6.27 3.00 -11.41
N GLY A 33 -6.87 3.88 -12.22
CA GLY A 33 -6.82 5.33 -11.99
C GLY A 33 -7.45 5.72 -10.65
N ARG A 34 -8.55 5.09 -10.27
CA ARG A 34 -9.24 5.29 -8.99
C ARG A 34 -8.33 4.88 -7.83
N GLU A 35 -7.80 3.65 -7.87
CA GLU A 35 -6.96 3.13 -6.78
C GLU A 35 -5.64 3.90 -6.65
N LEU A 36 -5.08 4.38 -7.75
CA LEU A 36 -3.89 5.24 -7.74
C LEU A 36 -4.13 6.52 -6.92
N LEU A 37 -5.28 7.15 -7.08
CA LEU A 37 -5.62 8.37 -6.35
C LEU A 37 -6.10 8.08 -4.94
N GLU A 38 -6.95 7.08 -4.76
CA GLU A 38 -7.63 6.78 -3.52
C GLU A 38 -6.74 6.07 -2.51
N LEU A 39 -6.12 4.95 -2.91
CA LEU A 39 -5.39 4.08 -1.99
C LEU A 39 -3.89 4.29 -2.02
N PHE A 40 -3.32 4.71 -3.15
CA PHE A 40 -1.86 4.71 -3.29
C PHE A 40 -1.25 6.09 -3.15
N SER A 41 -2.02 7.17 -3.22
CA SER A 41 -1.41 8.51 -3.23
C SER A 41 -2.13 9.60 -2.45
N MET A 42 -3.39 9.92 -2.73
CA MET A 42 -4.02 11.15 -2.25
C MET A 42 -5.06 10.94 -1.14
N GLY A 43 -5.71 9.77 -1.12
CA GLY A 43 -6.84 9.50 -0.25
C GLY A 43 -8.15 10.13 -0.74
N VAL A 44 -9.26 9.58 -0.28
CA VAL A 44 -10.62 10.01 -0.63
C VAL A 44 -10.84 11.49 -0.38
N GLY A 45 -11.55 12.17 -1.29
CA GLY A 45 -12.00 13.57 -1.13
C GLY A 45 -11.01 14.61 -1.65
N ASN A 46 -9.85 14.22 -2.18
CA ASN A 46 -8.82 15.13 -2.70
C ASN A 46 -8.77 15.20 -4.24
N TYR A 47 -9.72 14.60 -4.92
CA TYR A 47 -9.85 14.54 -6.37
C TYR A 47 -11.32 14.44 -6.75
N THR A 48 -11.63 14.60 -8.03
CA THR A 48 -12.99 14.47 -8.60
C THR A 48 -13.08 13.21 -9.47
N GLU A 49 -14.32 12.79 -9.82
CA GLU A 49 -14.53 11.70 -10.77
C GLU A 49 -13.94 12.01 -12.16
N ASP A 50 -13.94 13.29 -12.55
CA ASP A 50 -13.28 13.72 -13.80
C ASP A 50 -11.75 13.56 -13.72
N ASP A 51 -11.15 13.77 -12.55
CA ASP A 51 -9.71 13.50 -12.35
C ASP A 51 -9.39 12.01 -12.48
N ILE A 52 -10.23 11.12 -11.89
CA ILE A 52 -10.08 9.67 -12.06
C ILE A 52 -10.12 9.30 -13.54
N LYS A 53 -11.14 9.75 -14.25
CA LYS A 53 -11.30 9.48 -15.68
C LYS A 53 -10.13 9.98 -16.51
N ASN A 54 -9.63 11.19 -16.27
CA ASN A 54 -8.51 11.73 -17.00
C ASN A 54 -7.17 11.05 -16.63
N ALA A 55 -6.98 10.66 -15.37
CA ALA A 55 -5.87 9.81 -14.97
C ALA A 55 -5.91 8.48 -15.71
N SER A 56 -7.07 7.79 -15.71
CA SER A 56 -7.22 6.50 -16.39
C SER A 56 -6.95 6.59 -17.89
N ARG A 57 -7.42 7.66 -18.55
CA ARG A 57 -7.08 7.94 -19.96
C ARG A 57 -5.57 8.06 -20.19
N ALA A 58 -4.83 8.58 -19.23
CA ALA A 58 -3.38 8.71 -19.33
C ALA A 58 -2.64 7.37 -19.19
N PHE A 59 -3.28 6.37 -18.57
CA PHE A 59 -2.75 5.01 -18.44
C PHE A 59 -3.24 4.04 -19.53
N THR A 60 -4.04 4.49 -20.51
CA THR A 60 -4.38 3.67 -21.67
C THR A 60 -3.13 3.23 -22.43
N GLY A 61 -3.13 2.01 -22.93
CA GLY A 61 -1.98 1.42 -23.61
C GLY A 61 -0.85 0.94 -22.70
N TRP A 62 -0.96 1.14 -21.37
CA TRP A 62 -0.06 0.52 -20.39
C TRP A 62 -0.56 -0.90 -20.13
N THR A 63 0.18 -1.87 -20.62
CA THR A 63 -0.19 -3.29 -20.57
C THR A 63 1.04 -4.15 -20.25
N PHE A 64 0.89 -5.45 -20.36
CA PHE A 64 2.01 -6.38 -20.21
C PHE A 64 1.96 -7.48 -21.26
N HIS A 65 3.11 -7.94 -21.65
CA HIS A 65 3.28 -9.13 -22.47
C HIS A 65 3.54 -10.33 -21.58
N GLN A 66 2.69 -11.36 -21.69
CA GLN A 66 2.88 -12.67 -21.06
C GLN A 66 3.36 -13.67 -22.11
N PRO A 67 4.65 -14.09 -22.07
CA PRO A 67 5.15 -15.08 -23.00
C PRO A 67 4.41 -16.43 -22.86
N ILE A 68 4.07 -17.05 -23.96
CA ILE A 68 3.53 -18.42 -23.97
C ILE A 68 4.66 -19.38 -23.60
N SER A 69 4.47 -20.19 -22.57
CA SER A 69 5.41 -21.23 -22.20
C SER A 69 5.50 -22.30 -23.27
N LEU A 70 6.64 -22.41 -23.94
CA LEU A 70 6.91 -23.48 -24.92
C LEU A 70 7.29 -24.79 -24.24
N TYR A 71 7.76 -24.76 -23.00
CA TYR A 71 8.19 -25.90 -22.20
C TYR A 71 7.64 -25.79 -20.78
N PRO A 72 7.21 -26.88 -20.14
CA PRO A 72 6.63 -26.84 -18.79
C PRO A 72 7.63 -26.41 -17.69
N TRP A 73 8.90 -26.35 -17.99
CA TRP A 73 9.99 -26.07 -17.02
C TRP A 73 10.67 -24.71 -17.21
N GLY A 74 10.15 -23.85 -18.06
CA GLY A 74 10.71 -22.52 -18.34
C GLY A 74 10.21 -21.45 -17.34
N TYR A 75 11.08 -20.47 -17.03
CA TYR A 75 10.66 -19.22 -16.39
C TYR A 75 10.34 -18.17 -17.46
N TYR A 76 9.08 -17.82 -17.57
CA TYR A 76 8.55 -16.91 -18.58
C TYR A 76 7.89 -15.70 -17.90
N PRO A 77 8.67 -14.74 -17.37
CA PRO A 77 8.12 -13.60 -16.65
C PRO A 77 7.32 -12.69 -17.59
N ALA A 78 6.18 -12.25 -17.12
CA ALA A 78 5.46 -11.15 -17.74
C ALA A 78 6.32 -9.87 -17.69
N ARG A 79 6.17 -9.00 -18.67
CA ARG A 79 6.92 -7.74 -18.78
C ARG A 79 6.00 -6.62 -19.18
N PHE A 80 6.21 -5.45 -18.58
CA PHE A 80 5.53 -4.24 -18.98
C PHE A 80 5.72 -3.97 -20.48
N GLU A 81 4.64 -3.58 -21.13
CA GLU A 81 4.63 -3.11 -22.52
C GLU A 81 3.80 -1.84 -22.63
N PHE A 82 4.28 -0.88 -23.41
CA PHE A 82 3.53 0.30 -23.77
C PHE A 82 3.04 0.19 -25.22
N ASN A 83 1.75 0.05 -25.41
CA ASN A 83 1.11 0.03 -26.71
C ASN A 83 0.69 1.46 -27.11
N SER A 84 1.55 2.16 -27.85
CA SER A 84 1.30 3.54 -28.27
C SER A 84 0.11 3.69 -29.23
N ALA A 85 -0.31 2.63 -29.92
CA ALA A 85 -1.46 2.66 -30.81
C ALA A 85 -2.79 2.68 -30.02
N ASP A 86 -2.77 2.14 -28.82
CA ASP A 86 -3.91 2.08 -27.89
C ASP A 86 -3.87 3.16 -26.81
N HIS A 87 -2.90 4.07 -26.89
CA HIS A 87 -2.80 5.18 -25.95
C HIS A 87 -3.66 6.37 -26.39
N ASP A 88 -4.40 6.96 -25.41
CA ASP A 88 -5.15 8.19 -25.61
C ASP A 88 -4.23 9.41 -25.56
N ASN A 89 -3.91 9.93 -26.75
CA ASN A 89 -3.07 11.12 -26.93
C ASN A 89 -3.85 12.44 -26.88
N ASP A 90 -5.14 12.43 -26.61
CA ASP A 90 -5.93 13.64 -26.55
C ASP A 90 -5.65 14.43 -25.27
N GLN A 91 -6.00 15.72 -25.32
CA GLN A 91 -5.83 16.62 -24.18
C GLN A 91 -6.66 16.14 -22.97
N LYS A 92 -6.06 16.24 -21.81
CA LYS A 92 -6.63 15.87 -20.53
C LYS A 92 -6.60 17.06 -19.58
N ILE A 93 -7.51 17.10 -18.62
CA ILE A 93 -7.49 18.05 -17.49
C ILE A 93 -7.39 17.20 -16.22
N PHE A 94 -6.29 17.33 -15.49
CA PHE A 94 -6.05 16.58 -14.28
C PHE A 94 -5.60 17.51 -13.15
N LEU A 95 -6.32 17.51 -12.04
CA LEU A 95 -6.11 18.39 -10.89
C LEU A 95 -5.93 19.86 -11.30
N GLY A 96 -6.76 20.31 -12.24
CA GLY A 96 -6.75 21.68 -12.77
C GLY A 96 -5.65 21.97 -13.81
N LEU A 97 -4.71 21.07 -14.04
CA LEU A 97 -3.69 21.21 -15.08
C LEU A 97 -4.21 20.65 -16.40
N LYS A 98 -3.84 21.31 -17.50
CA LYS A 98 -4.27 20.97 -18.85
C LYS A 98 -3.06 20.57 -19.71
N GLY A 99 -3.09 19.37 -20.27
CA GLY A 99 -1.99 18.88 -21.09
C GLY A 99 -2.30 17.58 -21.81
N ASN A 100 -1.37 17.14 -22.63
CA ASN A 100 -1.38 15.81 -23.22
C ASN A 100 -0.58 14.84 -22.33
N PHE A 101 -1.20 14.48 -21.19
CA PHE A 101 -0.55 13.69 -20.15
C PHE A 101 -0.56 12.21 -20.48
N ASN A 102 0.55 11.53 -20.15
CA ASN A 102 0.67 10.08 -20.05
C ASN A 102 0.75 9.66 -18.56
N GLY A 103 0.84 8.37 -18.28
CA GLY A 103 0.84 7.86 -16.89
C GLY A 103 2.00 8.41 -16.04
N GLU A 104 3.18 8.66 -16.64
CA GLU A 104 4.32 9.24 -15.90
C GLU A 104 4.03 10.69 -15.50
N ASP A 105 3.39 11.48 -16.38
CA ASP A 105 3.01 12.86 -16.08
C ASP A 105 1.97 12.93 -14.96
N ILE A 106 1.01 11.99 -14.94
CA ILE A 106 0.03 11.88 -13.84
C ILE A 106 0.73 11.64 -12.51
N ILE A 107 1.70 10.72 -12.46
CA ILE A 107 2.48 10.46 -11.26
C ILE A 107 3.27 11.71 -10.84
N ASP A 108 3.88 12.42 -11.79
CA ASP A 108 4.63 13.65 -11.51
C ASP A 108 3.74 14.74 -10.91
N ILE A 109 2.50 14.87 -11.39
CA ILE A 109 1.52 15.82 -10.83
C ILE A 109 1.09 15.39 -9.42
N ILE A 110 0.84 14.10 -9.20
CA ILE A 110 0.39 13.55 -7.92
C ILE A 110 1.42 13.81 -6.81
N ILE A 111 2.70 13.61 -7.05
CA ILE A 111 3.73 13.77 -6.01
C ILE A 111 3.93 15.23 -5.57
N GLU A 112 3.44 16.20 -6.33
CA GLU A 112 3.49 17.62 -6.00
C GLU A 112 2.26 18.09 -5.18
N GLN A 113 1.28 17.21 -4.95
CA GLN A 113 0.07 17.55 -4.21
C GLN A 113 0.29 17.49 -2.68
N GLU A 114 -0.21 18.50 -1.97
CA GLU A 114 -0.23 18.49 -0.49
C GLU A 114 -1.01 17.29 0.06
N ALA A 115 -2.09 16.90 -0.60
CA ALA A 115 -2.88 15.73 -0.24
C ALA A 115 -2.03 14.46 -0.25
N THR A 116 -1.20 14.25 -1.28
CA THR A 116 -0.28 13.12 -1.36
C THR A 116 0.74 13.14 -0.23
N ALA A 117 1.32 14.31 0.03
CA ALA A 117 2.30 14.45 1.10
C ALA A 117 1.71 14.08 2.48
N ARG A 118 0.49 14.59 2.77
CA ARG A 118 -0.22 14.28 4.03
C ARG A 118 -0.64 12.82 4.11
N PHE A 119 -1.17 12.25 3.05
CA PHE A 119 -1.61 10.86 3.00
C PHE A 119 -0.45 9.90 3.26
N VAL A 120 0.65 10.06 2.53
CA VAL A 120 1.86 9.24 2.72
C VAL A 120 2.45 9.43 4.12
N SER A 121 2.53 10.67 4.60
CA SER A 121 3.04 10.97 5.95
C SER A 121 2.17 10.35 7.05
N ARG A 122 0.84 10.35 6.88
CA ARG A 122 -0.08 9.69 7.81
C ARG A 122 0.09 8.18 7.81
N HIS A 123 0.31 7.55 6.65
CA HIS A 123 0.66 6.13 6.57
C HIS A 123 1.96 5.80 7.30
N LEU A 124 2.98 6.65 7.19
CA LEU A 124 4.22 6.45 7.94
C LEU A 124 4.00 6.59 9.45
N CYS A 125 3.17 7.55 9.88
CA CYS A 125 2.78 7.66 11.29
C CYS A 125 2.01 6.44 11.77
N ASN A 126 1.04 5.96 10.98
CA ASN A 126 0.30 4.74 11.27
C ASN A 126 1.23 3.53 11.39
N PHE A 127 2.25 3.42 10.55
CA PHE A 127 3.16 2.28 10.58
C PHE A 127 4.18 2.35 11.72
N PHE A 128 4.79 3.51 11.95
CA PHE A 128 5.94 3.65 12.83
C PHE A 128 5.66 4.26 14.21
N VAL A 129 4.56 4.98 14.39
CA VAL A 129 4.33 5.82 15.59
C VAL A 129 3.18 5.31 16.43
N GLU A 130 1.98 5.27 15.88
CA GLU A 130 0.77 4.86 16.60
C GLU A 130 -0.32 4.40 15.63
N ASP A 131 -1.23 3.55 16.11
CA ASP A 131 -2.35 3.11 15.30
C ASP A 131 -3.29 4.27 14.98
N GLU A 132 -3.58 4.48 13.72
CA GLU A 132 -4.54 5.44 13.18
C GLU A 132 -5.92 4.77 12.98
N PRO A 133 -7.00 5.53 12.84
CA PRO A 133 -8.26 5.02 12.30
C PRO A 133 -8.03 4.36 10.94
N GLN A 134 -8.98 3.55 10.48
CA GLN A 134 -8.87 2.92 9.13
C GLN A 134 -8.88 3.97 8.03
N VAL A 135 -8.19 3.70 6.94
CA VAL A 135 -7.98 4.64 5.81
C VAL A 135 -9.28 5.28 5.31
N PRO A 136 -10.42 4.57 5.15
CA PRO A 136 -11.66 5.19 4.69
C PRO A 136 -12.20 6.31 5.58
N ALA A 137 -11.82 6.32 6.87
CA ALA A 137 -12.21 7.37 7.78
C ALA A 137 -11.31 8.63 7.73
N TRP A 138 -10.20 8.59 7.01
CA TRP A 138 -9.19 9.66 7.02
C TRP A 138 -9.66 10.98 6.41
N ASN A 139 -10.66 10.95 5.59
CA ASN A 139 -11.29 12.17 5.05
C ASN A 139 -12.17 12.91 6.07
N ILE A 140 -12.57 12.22 7.17
CA ILE A 140 -13.45 12.74 8.21
C ILE A 140 -12.69 12.92 9.53
N GLU A 141 -11.88 11.91 9.88
CA GLU A 141 -11.13 11.88 11.14
C GLU A 141 -9.72 12.46 10.97
N PRO A 142 -9.34 13.46 11.79
CA PRO A 142 -8.00 14.02 11.73
C PRO A 142 -6.96 12.96 12.17
N PRO A 143 -5.70 13.10 11.76
CA PRO A 143 -4.62 12.25 12.25
C PRO A 143 -4.43 12.42 13.76
N ARG A 144 -4.01 11.36 14.45
CA ARG A 144 -3.74 11.40 15.90
C ARG A 144 -2.58 12.32 16.27
N ASN A 145 -1.62 12.45 15.36
CA ASN A 145 -0.49 13.35 15.52
C ASN A 145 -0.39 14.32 14.33
N PRO A 146 -1.27 15.34 14.25
CA PRO A 146 -1.34 16.25 13.10
C PRO A 146 -0.05 17.05 12.91
N ASP A 147 0.62 17.47 13.99
CA ASP A 147 1.87 18.24 13.90
C ASP A 147 2.99 17.43 13.25
N LEU A 148 3.10 16.14 13.58
CA LEU A 148 4.08 15.26 12.96
C LEU A 148 3.75 15.00 11.49
N VAL A 149 2.49 14.75 11.17
CA VAL A 149 2.05 14.56 9.78
C VAL A 149 2.39 15.79 8.95
N GLU A 150 2.13 16.98 9.45
CA GLU A 150 2.44 18.23 8.74
C GLU A 150 3.96 18.45 8.60
N GLN A 151 4.74 18.15 9.64
CA GLN A 151 6.21 18.20 9.60
C GLN A 151 6.77 17.28 8.49
N LEU A 152 6.31 16.03 8.42
CA LEU A 152 6.74 15.08 7.40
C LEU A 152 6.26 15.47 6.00
N SER A 153 5.04 16.00 5.88
CA SER A 153 4.45 16.45 4.62
C SER A 153 5.27 17.59 4.00
N LYS A 154 5.76 18.51 4.84
CA LYS A 154 6.64 19.57 4.38
C LYS A 154 7.94 19.01 3.80
N VAL A 155 8.58 18.06 4.51
CA VAL A 155 9.82 17.42 4.01
C VAL A 155 9.53 16.64 2.71
N PHE A 156 8.39 15.97 2.62
CA PHE A 156 7.98 15.28 1.40
C PHE A 156 7.89 16.24 0.21
N LEU A 157 7.22 17.37 0.34
CA LEU A 157 7.08 18.38 -0.71
C LEU A 157 8.42 19.03 -1.06
N ASP A 158 9.20 19.46 -0.05
CA ASP A 158 10.49 20.13 -0.23
C ASP A 158 11.51 19.22 -0.97
N THR A 159 11.39 17.90 -0.80
CA THR A 159 12.29 16.91 -1.41
C THR A 159 11.66 16.14 -2.59
N ARG A 160 10.45 16.54 -3.04
CA ARG A 160 9.72 15.86 -4.11
C ARG A 160 9.55 14.36 -3.85
N GLY A 161 9.17 14.00 -2.63
CA GLY A 161 8.90 12.64 -2.22
C GLY A 161 10.14 11.75 -2.02
N ASP A 162 11.29 12.33 -1.63
CA ASP A 162 12.44 11.53 -1.17
C ASP A 162 12.14 10.83 0.16
N MET A 163 11.76 9.57 0.08
CA MET A 163 11.35 8.78 1.25
C MET A 163 12.47 8.63 2.28
N LYS A 164 13.74 8.67 1.87
CA LYS A 164 14.85 8.62 2.80
C LYS A 164 14.86 9.86 3.70
N SER A 165 14.69 11.03 3.12
CA SER A 165 14.63 12.30 3.87
C SER A 165 13.42 12.34 4.80
N VAL A 166 12.25 11.89 4.33
CA VAL A 166 11.02 11.82 5.15
C VAL A 166 11.20 10.87 6.34
N LEU A 167 11.76 9.66 6.11
CA LEU A 167 12.03 8.69 7.18
C LEU A 167 13.10 9.18 8.16
N GLN A 168 14.12 9.88 7.69
CA GLN A 168 15.13 10.49 8.58
C GLN A 168 14.49 11.54 9.49
N GLU A 169 13.59 12.36 8.97
CA GLU A 169 12.85 13.33 9.77
C GLU A 169 11.94 12.64 10.79
N LEU A 170 11.18 11.62 10.35
CA LEU A 170 10.33 10.82 11.23
C LEU A 170 11.11 10.27 12.43
N PHE A 171 12.20 9.55 12.19
CA PHE A 171 12.97 8.91 13.27
C PHE A 171 13.72 9.89 14.18
N LYS A 172 13.97 11.12 13.74
CA LYS A 172 14.55 12.18 14.57
C LYS A 172 13.49 12.95 15.37
N SER A 173 12.23 12.90 14.95
CA SER A 173 11.14 13.69 15.53
C SER A 173 10.87 13.34 16.99
N ASP A 174 10.37 14.31 17.75
CA ASP A 174 9.90 14.07 19.11
C ASP A 174 8.62 13.23 19.12
N GLY A 175 7.79 13.31 18.06
CA GLY A 175 6.60 12.47 17.90
C GLY A 175 6.95 10.99 17.89
N PHE A 176 7.98 10.60 17.13
CA PHE A 176 8.47 9.22 17.11
C PHE A 176 9.08 8.80 18.47
N LYS A 177 9.94 9.62 19.07
CA LYS A 177 10.55 9.28 20.36
C LYS A 177 9.53 9.07 21.49
N LYS A 178 8.44 9.82 21.48
CA LYS A 178 7.33 9.69 22.44
C LYS A 178 6.38 8.54 22.12
N SER A 179 6.53 7.86 20.99
CA SER A 179 5.67 6.72 20.62
C SER A 179 5.87 5.49 21.52
N VAL A 180 6.95 5.43 22.28
CA VAL A 180 7.20 4.37 23.28
C VAL A 180 6.04 4.24 24.26
N ASP A 181 5.35 5.34 24.58
CA ASP A 181 4.20 5.37 25.46
C ASP A 181 2.86 5.04 24.76
N ARG A 182 2.90 4.75 23.48
CA ARG A 182 1.74 4.48 22.63
C ARG A 182 1.86 3.11 21.97
N PRO A 183 1.42 2.04 22.67
CA PRO A 183 1.56 0.68 22.13
C PRO A 183 0.70 0.52 20.87
N LYS A 184 1.27 -0.09 19.86
CA LYS A 184 0.57 -0.51 18.66
C LYS A 184 0.06 -1.95 18.82
N VAL A 185 -1.10 -2.23 18.25
CA VAL A 185 -1.58 -3.60 18.12
C VAL A 185 -0.80 -4.32 17.05
N LYS A 186 -0.08 -5.37 17.42
CA LYS A 186 0.64 -6.21 16.45
C LYS A 186 -0.35 -6.91 15.52
N SER A 187 -0.05 -6.94 14.23
CA SER A 187 -0.75 -7.82 13.32
C SER A 187 -0.59 -9.30 13.74
N PRO A 188 -1.44 -10.21 13.29
CA PRO A 188 -1.27 -11.64 13.57
C PRO A 188 0.12 -12.16 13.23
N THR A 189 0.65 -11.80 12.05
CA THR A 189 1.99 -12.19 11.62
C THR A 189 3.08 -11.64 12.54
N GLU A 190 3.01 -10.35 12.91
CA GLU A 190 3.97 -9.75 13.83
C GLU A 190 3.97 -10.42 15.21
N LEU A 191 2.77 -10.76 15.71
CA LEU A 191 2.63 -11.47 16.97
C LEU A 191 3.26 -12.86 16.88
N VAL A 192 2.83 -13.66 15.91
CA VAL A 192 3.26 -15.06 15.77
C VAL A 192 4.77 -15.14 15.55
N VAL A 193 5.29 -14.38 14.58
CA VAL A 193 6.75 -14.37 14.32
C VAL A 193 7.53 -13.82 15.52
N GLY A 194 6.99 -12.82 16.22
CA GLY A 194 7.61 -12.26 17.42
C GLY A 194 7.73 -13.30 18.54
N VAL A 195 6.66 -14.06 18.83
CA VAL A 195 6.65 -15.14 19.82
C VAL A 195 7.64 -16.24 19.43
N LEU A 196 7.57 -16.74 18.18
CA LEU A 196 8.47 -17.81 17.71
C LEU A 196 9.95 -17.43 17.81
N LYS A 197 10.28 -16.17 17.52
CA LYS A 197 11.65 -15.65 17.67
C LYS A 197 12.10 -15.60 19.14
N GLN A 198 11.21 -15.28 20.07
CA GLN A 198 11.52 -15.22 21.50
C GLN A 198 11.71 -16.61 22.09
N VAL A 199 10.83 -17.55 21.73
CA VAL A 199 10.92 -18.96 22.15
C VAL A 199 12.18 -19.65 21.59
N GLY A 200 12.58 -19.30 20.37
CA GLY A 200 13.80 -19.80 19.75
C GLY A 200 13.77 -21.26 19.30
N THR A 201 12.62 -21.94 19.39
CA THR A 201 12.48 -23.38 19.04
C THR A 201 12.51 -23.66 17.54
N TYR A 202 12.32 -22.62 16.71
CA TYR A 202 12.19 -22.72 15.25
C TYR A 202 13.45 -22.29 14.49
N ASN A 203 14.62 -22.39 15.12
CA ASN A 203 15.90 -22.08 14.46
C ASN A 203 16.28 -23.10 13.36
N GLN A 204 15.59 -24.24 13.31
CA GLN A 204 15.72 -25.25 12.27
C GLN A 204 14.35 -25.64 11.73
N MET A 205 14.28 -26.04 10.46
CA MET A 205 13.05 -26.56 9.87
C MET A 205 12.54 -27.76 10.67
N ARG A 206 11.25 -27.70 11.02
CA ARG A 206 10.54 -28.78 11.76
C ARG A 206 9.27 -29.16 11.00
N PRO A 207 8.81 -30.43 11.10
CA PRO A 207 7.47 -30.79 10.67
C PRO A 207 6.42 -29.97 11.41
N GLY A 208 5.36 -29.55 10.70
CA GLY A 208 4.25 -28.79 11.28
C GLY A 208 4.40 -27.26 11.18
N LEU A 209 5.43 -26.74 10.49
CA LEU A 209 5.55 -25.30 10.21
C LEU A 209 4.37 -24.75 9.41
N GLU A 210 3.72 -25.58 8.60
CA GLU A 210 2.50 -25.22 7.88
C GLU A 210 1.35 -24.77 8.82
N LYS A 211 1.28 -25.31 10.03
CA LYS A 211 0.29 -24.93 11.04
C LYS A 211 0.43 -23.48 11.51
N ILE A 212 1.62 -22.90 11.37
CA ILE A 212 1.86 -21.49 11.71
C ILE A 212 1.09 -20.57 10.76
N ILE A 213 1.02 -20.93 9.48
CA ILE A 213 0.22 -20.20 8.49
C ILE A 213 -1.25 -20.25 8.86
N ASP A 214 -1.75 -21.44 9.23
CA ASP A 214 -3.15 -21.60 9.67
C ASP A 214 -3.43 -20.76 10.93
N THR A 215 -2.51 -20.69 11.87
CA THR A 215 -2.63 -19.88 13.09
C THR A 215 -2.77 -18.38 12.76
N VAL A 216 -1.98 -17.87 11.83
CA VAL A 216 -2.07 -16.48 11.38
C VAL A 216 -3.41 -16.20 10.70
N SER A 217 -3.88 -17.15 9.88
CA SER A 217 -5.17 -17.06 9.17
C SER A 217 -6.35 -17.06 10.13
N VAL A 218 -6.35 -17.92 11.15
CA VAL A 218 -7.41 -17.96 12.20
C VAL A 218 -7.44 -16.67 13.02
N MET A 219 -6.31 -15.99 13.18
CA MET A 219 -6.24 -14.67 13.79
C MET A 219 -6.69 -13.52 12.86
N GLY A 220 -7.14 -13.83 11.63
CA GLY A 220 -7.70 -12.88 10.67
C GLY A 220 -6.74 -12.37 9.59
N GLN A 221 -5.50 -12.89 9.50
CA GLN A 221 -4.56 -12.48 8.48
C GLN A 221 -4.15 -13.66 7.59
N GLU A 222 -4.88 -13.89 6.52
CA GLU A 222 -4.49 -14.83 5.48
C GLU A 222 -3.37 -14.22 4.63
N LEU A 223 -2.14 -14.76 4.76
CA LEU A 223 -0.97 -14.22 4.07
C LEU A 223 -1.15 -14.26 2.55
N LEU A 224 -0.78 -13.17 1.89
CA LEU A 224 -0.87 -12.96 0.44
C LEU A 224 -2.31 -12.96 -0.11
N ASN A 225 -3.32 -12.98 0.74
CA ASN A 225 -4.73 -12.93 0.35
C ASN A 225 -5.50 -11.89 1.19
N PRO A 226 -5.26 -10.58 0.99
CA PRO A 226 -5.99 -9.54 1.71
C PRO A 226 -7.48 -9.56 1.33
N PRO A 227 -8.39 -9.15 2.26
CA PRO A 227 -9.83 -9.19 2.04
C PRO A 227 -10.33 -8.18 0.98
N THR A 228 -9.57 -7.12 0.75
CA THR A 228 -9.91 -6.03 -0.17
C THR A 228 -8.66 -5.50 -0.89
N VAL A 229 -8.84 -4.66 -1.90
CA VAL A 229 -7.73 -3.92 -2.56
C VAL A 229 -7.01 -2.97 -1.61
N GLU A 230 -7.69 -2.52 -0.56
CA GLU A 230 -7.13 -1.68 0.51
C GLU A 230 -6.13 -2.46 1.39
N GLY A 231 -6.21 -3.77 1.40
CA GLY A 231 -5.36 -4.64 2.22
C GLY A 231 -6.06 -5.16 3.47
N TRP A 232 -5.28 -5.48 4.50
CA TRP A 232 -5.80 -5.87 5.81
C TRP A 232 -6.06 -4.65 6.69
N HIS A 233 -7.03 -4.76 7.57
CA HIS A 233 -7.25 -3.80 8.65
C HIS A 233 -6.00 -3.69 9.55
N THR A 234 -5.95 -2.63 10.33
CA THR A 234 -4.81 -2.34 11.23
C THR A 234 -5.29 -1.98 12.64
N GLY A 235 -4.36 -1.90 13.57
CA GLY A 235 -4.66 -1.44 14.91
C GLY A 235 -5.64 -2.35 15.68
N SER A 236 -6.60 -1.73 16.34
CA SER A 236 -7.58 -2.44 17.20
C SER A 236 -8.49 -3.40 16.44
N GLU A 237 -8.62 -3.27 15.14
CA GLU A 237 -9.48 -4.18 14.35
C GLU A 237 -8.93 -5.61 14.25
N TRP A 238 -7.66 -5.80 14.58
CA TRP A 238 -7.10 -7.14 14.79
C TRP A 238 -7.61 -7.84 16.04
N ILE A 239 -8.36 -7.16 16.92
CA ILE A 239 -8.75 -7.66 18.25
C ILE A 239 -10.27 -7.71 18.36
N ASP A 240 -10.79 -8.90 18.31
CA ASP A 240 -12.13 -9.28 18.78
C ASP A 240 -12.03 -10.40 19.84
N SER A 241 -13.16 -10.89 20.33
CA SER A 241 -13.18 -11.93 21.36
C SER A 241 -12.55 -13.26 20.90
N GLY A 242 -12.73 -13.62 19.62
CA GLY A 242 -12.19 -14.84 19.03
C GLY A 242 -10.70 -14.72 18.78
N THR A 243 -10.29 -13.71 18.04
CA THR A 243 -8.89 -13.46 17.70
C THR A 243 -8.03 -13.22 18.93
N LEU A 244 -8.56 -12.54 19.97
CA LEU A 244 -7.86 -12.36 21.24
C LEU A 244 -7.59 -13.70 21.94
N SER A 245 -8.61 -14.58 21.98
CA SER A 245 -8.45 -15.92 22.58
C SER A 245 -7.38 -16.73 21.84
N GLU A 246 -7.39 -16.72 20.51
CA GLU A 246 -6.37 -17.41 19.72
C GLU A 246 -4.96 -16.85 19.94
N ARG A 247 -4.81 -15.53 20.07
CA ARG A 247 -3.54 -14.87 20.41
C ARG A 247 -2.99 -15.33 21.76
N ILE A 248 -3.85 -15.39 22.78
CA ILE A 248 -3.49 -15.83 24.14
C ILE A 248 -3.11 -17.31 24.12
N ASN A 249 -3.94 -18.15 23.50
CA ASN A 249 -3.72 -19.59 23.43
C ASN A 249 -2.39 -19.91 22.73
N PHE A 250 -2.15 -19.31 21.58
CA PHE A 250 -0.90 -19.50 20.83
C PHE A 250 0.32 -19.09 21.68
N ALA A 251 0.33 -17.89 22.24
CA ALA A 251 1.44 -17.42 23.05
C ALA A 251 1.67 -18.33 24.27
N SER A 252 0.60 -18.74 24.96
CA SER A 252 0.69 -19.61 26.13
C SER A 252 1.24 -20.99 25.79
N GLN A 253 0.86 -21.58 24.65
CA GLN A 253 1.37 -22.86 24.20
C GLN A 253 2.85 -22.79 23.86
N GLU A 254 3.26 -21.80 23.08
CA GLU A 254 4.66 -21.66 22.65
C GLU A 254 5.60 -21.37 23.83
N PHE A 255 5.18 -20.60 24.82
CA PHE A 255 5.99 -20.34 26.02
C PHE A 255 5.93 -21.45 27.07
N ALA A 256 4.96 -22.37 27.02
CA ALA A 256 4.91 -23.50 27.93
C ALA A 256 5.99 -24.58 27.65
N ASP A 257 6.55 -24.57 26.45
CA ASP A 257 7.56 -25.53 25.98
C ASP A 257 9.01 -25.00 26.15
N VAL A 258 9.20 -23.87 26.85
CA VAL A 258 10.50 -23.20 27.13
C VAL A 258 11.00 -23.49 28.58
#